data_ce4ebff186391754ad20ab0a43d11e0c
#
_entry.id   ce4ebff186391754ad20ab0a43d11e0c
#
_cell.length_a   1.000
_cell.length_b   1.000
_cell.length_c   1.000
_cell.angle_alpha   90.00
_cell.angle_beta   90.00
_cell.angle_gamma   90.00
#
_symmetry.space_group_name_H-M   'P 1'
#
loop_
_entity.id
_entity.type
_entity.pdbx_description
1 polymer ?
#
loop_
_entity_poly.entity_id
_entity_poly.type
_entity_poly.pdbx_seq_one_letter_code
_entity_poly.pdbx_strand_id
1 'polypeptide(L)'
;MNLLRKKQVGERSSQMRRHLGLVDLIFLGIGSMVGTGIFTVTGLAAAQYAGPALIISIVIAAIAVGLTALFYAEFASRIPTNGGAYGYLYTVFGEFPAWIAGWLTIMEFLTAVSSVASGWGAYLKGLLAHFGISMPTALNGTFDPAAGTYVDLLPVLVLFFVIGVVLLNSKAALRFNSALVILKFSALALFVIAGMFFIKPSNWADFAPFGFGAI
;
A
#
# COMPACT_ATOMS: atom_id res chain seq x y z
N MET A 1 23.99 -0.10 29.27
CA MET A 1 23.25 0.38 28.06
C MET A 1 21.92 0.93 28.55
N ASN A 2 21.61 2.20 28.34
CA ASN A 2 20.39 2.81 28.91
C ASN A 2 19.24 2.63 27.89
N LEU A 3 18.50 1.53 28.00
CA LEU A 3 17.43 1.12 27.08
C LEU A 3 16.25 2.13 27.00
N LEU A 4 16.20 3.09 27.94
CA LEU A 4 15.18 4.13 28.02
C LEU A 4 15.72 5.51 27.62
N ARG A 5 16.87 5.57 26.92
CA ARG A 5 17.42 6.83 26.41
C ARG A 5 16.42 7.44 25.41
N LYS A 6 16.03 8.69 25.66
CA LYS A 6 15.11 9.45 24.81
C LYS A 6 15.87 10.36 23.86
N LYS A 7 15.34 10.54 22.65
CA LYS A 7 15.84 11.52 21.69
C LYS A 7 15.42 12.93 22.14
N GLN A 8 16.37 13.87 22.19
CA GLN A 8 16.03 15.25 22.51
C GLN A 8 15.29 15.92 21.36
N VAL A 9 14.14 16.55 21.65
CA VAL A 9 13.35 17.33 20.71
C VAL A 9 14.09 18.64 20.47
N GLY A 10 14.71 18.81 19.30
CA GLY A 10 15.41 20.07 19.00
C GLY A 10 16.67 19.93 18.16
N GLU A 11 17.25 18.75 18.03
CA GLU A 11 18.26 18.52 16.99
C GLU A 11 17.57 18.52 15.63
N ARG A 12 17.30 19.72 15.11
CA ARG A 12 16.92 19.89 13.70
C ARG A 12 18.03 19.27 12.89
N SER A 13 17.75 18.19 12.17
CA SER A 13 18.59 17.81 11.04
C SER A 13 18.45 18.93 9.99
N SER A 14 19.27 19.98 10.14
CA SER A 14 19.29 21.18 9.30
C SER A 14 19.67 20.88 7.84
N GLN A 15 19.86 19.63 7.49
CA GLN A 15 20.33 19.19 6.18
C GLN A 15 19.23 18.84 5.16
N MET A 16 17.97 18.74 5.56
CA MET A 16 16.90 18.48 4.60
C MET A 16 16.36 19.79 4.02
N ARG A 17 16.67 20.03 2.75
CA ARG A 17 16.03 21.11 1.99
C ARG A 17 14.55 20.80 1.79
N ARG A 18 13.68 21.75 2.09
CA ARG A 18 12.24 21.66 1.84
C ARG A 18 12.00 21.79 0.32
N HIS A 19 11.82 20.67 -0.35
CA HIS A 19 11.56 20.63 -1.80
C HIS A 19 10.12 20.19 -2.13
N LEU A 20 9.35 19.72 -1.13
CA LEU A 20 8.01 19.17 -1.33
C LEU A 20 6.96 20.22 -0.98
N GLY A 21 6.07 20.49 -1.94
CA GLY A 21 4.86 21.27 -1.73
C GLY A 21 3.73 20.44 -1.10
N LEU A 22 2.64 21.09 -0.72
CA LEU A 22 1.45 20.43 -0.20
C LEU A 22 0.90 19.40 -1.19
N VAL A 23 0.86 19.75 -2.48
CA VAL A 23 0.38 18.88 -3.54
C VAL A 23 1.23 17.62 -3.67
N ASP A 24 2.57 17.76 -3.62
CA ASP A 24 3.49 16.61 -3.68
C ASP A 24 3.27 15.66 -2.49
N LEU A 25 3.02 16.20 -1.29
CA LEU A 25 2.74 15.42 -0.09
C LEU A 25 1.40 14.68 -0.19
N ILE A 26 0.36 15.32 -0.73
CA ILE A 26 -0.94 14.69 -0.98
C ILE A 26 -0.77 13.54 -1.97
N PHE A 27 -0.08 13.76 -3.09
CA PHE A 27 0.15 12.72 -4.10
C PHE A 27 1.00 11.56 -3.57
N LEU A 28 1.99 11.84 -2.72
CA LEU A 28 2.76 10.79 -2.05
C LEU A 28 1.88 9.96 -1.11
N GLY A 29 1.07 10.61 -0.27
CA GLY A 29 0.15 9.94 0.64
C GLY A 29 -0.85 9.06 -0.10
N ILE A 30 -1.54 9.61 -1.10
CA ILE A 30 -2.47 8.87 -1.93
C ILE A 30 -1.78 7.73 -2.67
N GLY A 31 -0.59 7.98 -3.23
CA GLY A 31 0.20 6.98 -3.94
C GLY A 31 0.55 5.77 -3.08
N SER A 32 0.83 5.98 -1.79
CA SER A 32 1.13 4.91 -0.84
C SER A 32 -0.10 4.17 -0.34
N MET A 33 -1.25 4.84 -0.20
CA MET A 33 -2.50 4.24 0.30
C MET A 33 -3.22 3.40 -0.75
N VAL A 34 -3.26 3.87 -2.01
CA VAL A 34 -3.99 3.21 -3.11
C VAL A 34 -3.10 2.13 -3.73
N GLY A 35 -3.20 0.92 -3.23
CA GLY A 35 -2.45 -0.26 -3.65
C GLY A 35 -3.35 -1.43 -4.07
N THR A 36 -2.86 -2.65 -3.92
CA THR A 36 -3.57 -3.90 -4.22
C THR A 36 -4.86 -4.07 -3.43
N GLY A 37 -4.97 -3.44 -2.25
CA GLY A 37 -6.17 -3.50 -1.43
C GLY A 37 -7.43 -3.12 -2.19
N ILE A 38 -7.41 -2.00 -2.93
CA ILE A 38 -8.59 -1.55 -3.67
C ILE A 38 -8.81 -2.32 -4.99
N PHE A 39 -7.74 -2.78 -5.63
CA PHE A 39 -7.84 -3.40 -6.96
C PHE A 39 -8.06 -4.92 -6.92
N THR A 40 -7.58 -5.61 -5.89
CA THR A 40 -7.65 -7.08 -5.79
C THR A 40 -8.41 -7.55 -4.57
N VAL A 41 -8.05 -7.04 -3.37
CA VAL A 41 -8.55 -7.59 -2.11
C VAL A 41 -10.04 -7.28 -1.91
N THR A 42 -10.50 -6.10 -2.28
CA THR A 42 -11.93 -5.72 -2.17
C THR A 42 -12.82 -6.62 -3.00
N GLY A 43 -12.43 -6.93 -4.24
CA GLY A 43 -13.19 -7.85 -5.11
C GLY A 43 -13.24 -9.26 -4.54
N LEU A 44 -12.10 -9.77 -4.07
CA LEU A 44 -12.01 -11.09 -3.46
C LEU A 44 -12.82 -11.17 -2.15
N ALA A 45 -12.70 -10.17 -1.29
CA ALA A 45 -13.41 -10.10 -0.01
C ALA A 45 -14.92 -10.03 -0.22
N ALA A 46 -15.39 -9.25 -1.19
CA ALA A 46 -16.80 -9.20 -1.55
C ALA A 46 -17.31 -10.54 -2.09
N ALA A 47 -16.51 -11.21 -2.97
CA ALA A 47 -16.94 -12.44 -3.60
C ALA A 47 -16.95 -13.65 -2.66
N GLN A 48 -16.04 -13.72 -1.69
CA GLN A 48 -15.81 -14.94 -0.90
C GLN A 48 -16.20 -14.83 0.57
N TYR A 49 -16.29 -13.61 1.13
CA TYR A 49 -16.43 -13.44 2.59
C TYR A 49 -17.59 -12.59 3.05
N ALA A 50 -17.88 -11.47 2.41
CA ALA A 50 -18.80 -10.48 2.98
C ALA A 50 -19.95 -10.07 2.03
N GLY A 51 -19.84 -10.33 0.73
CA GLY A 51 -20.82 -9.83 -0.23
C GLY A 51 -20.92 -8.30 -0.25
N PRO A 52 -22.11 -7.73 -0.53
CA PRO A 52 -22.35 -6.29 -0.46
C PRO A 52 -22.11 -5.67 0.91
N ALA A 53 -22.23 -6.44 1.99
CA ALA A 53 -22.01 -5.99 3.37
C ALA A 53 -20.57 -5.56 3.66
N LEU A 54 -19.60 -5.87 2.79
CA LEU A 54 -18.23 -5.39 2.85
C LEU A 54 -18.14 -3.86 3.03
N ILE A 55 -19.13 -3.11 2.54
CA ILE A 55 -19.16 -1.65 2.69
C ILE A 55 -19.17 -1.22 4.16
N ILE A 56 -19.82 -1.99 5.04
CA ILE A 56 -19.89 -1.73 6.48
C ILE A 56 -18.48 -1.87 7.09
N SER A 57 -17.79 -2.96 6.77
CA SER A 57 -16.39 -3.19 7.23
C SER A 57 -15.47 -2.06 6.79
N ILE A 58 -15.59 -1.61 5.53
CA ILE A 58 -14.78 -0.50 5.00
C ILE A 58 -15.08 0.80 5.75
N VAL A 59 -16.34 1.11 6.05
CA VAL A 59 -16.72 2.31 6.81
C VAL A 59 -16.15 2.27 8.23
N ILE A 60 -16.28 1.14 8.92
CA ILE A 60 -15.72 0.97 10.28
C ILE A 60 -14.20 1.12 10.25
N ALA A 61 -13.53 0.47 9.30
CA ALA A 61 -12.09 0.59 9.12
C ALA A 61 -11.67 2.04 8.80
N ALA A 62 -12.43 2.75 7.96
CA ALA A 62 -12.15 4.14 7.61
C ALA A 62 -12.24 5.07 8.84
N ILE A 63 -13.21 4.85 9.73
CA ILE A 63 -13.33 5.60 10.98
C ILE A 63 -12.10 5.34 11.87
N ALA A 64 -11.73 4.08 12.07
CA ALA A 64 -10.58 3.71 12.90
C ALA A 64 -9.26 4.29 12.36
N VAL A 65 -9.04 4.19 11.04
CA VAL A 65 -7.86 4.77 10.37
C VAL A 65 -7.88 6.30 10.45
N GLY A 66 -9.06 6.92 10.26
CA GLY A 66 -9.22 8.36 10.38
C GLY A 66 -8.86 8.89 11.77
N LEU A 67 -9.30 8.23 12.83
CA LEU A 67 -8.91 8.56 14.20
C LEU A 67 -7.40 8.41 14.40
N THR A 68 -6.80 7.33 13.90
CA THR A 68 -5.34 7.14 13.96
C THR A 68 -4.60 8.26 13.23
N ALA A 69 -5.09 8.68 12.07
CA ALA A 69 -4.49 9.79 11.32
C ALA A 69 -4.51 11.12 12.09
N LEU A 70 -5.57 11.40 12.86
CA LEU A 70 -5.63 12.59 13.72
C LEU A 70 -4.57 12.56 14.81
N PHE A 71 -4.33 11.41 15.46
CA PHE A 71 -3.25 11.26 16.43
C PHE A 71 -1.87 11.48 15.79
N TYR A 72 -1.64 10.91 14.60
CA TYR A 72 -0.39 11.16 13.88
C TYR A 72 -0.20 12.63 13.50
N ALA A 73 -1.26 13.33 13.12
CA ALA A 73 -1.22 14.76 12.80
C ALA A 73 -0.85 15.59 14.05
N GLU A 74 -1.38 15.24 15.22
CA GLU A 74 -1.02 15.89 16.48
C GLU A 74 0.45 15.65 16.82
N PHE A 75 0.95 14.41 16.74
CA PHE A 75 2.36 14.11 16.95
C PHE A 75 3.26 14.88 15.98
N ALA A 76 2.92 14.90 14.70
CA ALA A 76 3.68 15.61 13.68
C ALA A 76 3.77 17.11 13.94
N SER A 77 2.71 17.71 14.51
CA SER A 77 2.70 19.15 14.85
C SER A 77 3.56 19.49 16.06
N ARG A 78 3.62 18.60 17.06
CA ARG A 78 4.32 18.82 18.33
C ARG A 78 5.75 18.33 18.33
N ILE A 79 6.04 17.24 17.63
CA ILE A 79 7.34 16.55 17.62
C ILE A 79 7.84 16.48 16.18
N PRO A 80 8.49 17.54 15.66
CA PRO A 80 9.00 17.56 14.30
C PRO A 80 10.25 16.66 14.17
N THR A 81 10.05 15.34 14.14
CA THR A 81 11.12 14.37 13.94
C THR A 81 10.98 13.69 12.59
N ASN A 82 12.11 13.29 12.02
CA ASN A 82 12.13 12.40 10.86
C ASN A 82 12.05 10.95 11.33
N GLY A 83 11.26 10.11 10.65
CA GLY A 83 11.18 8.68 10.97
C GLY A 83 9.79 8.18 11.40
N GLY A 84 8.75 9.00 11.26
CA GLY A 84 7.36 8.58 11.53
C GLY A 84 7.19 7.97 12.93
N ALA A 85 6.52 6.81 13.01
CA ALA A 85 6.24 6.10 14.25
C ALA A 85 7.51 5.81 15.07
N TYR A 86 8.61 5.39 14.42
CA TYR A 86 9.90 5.17 15.07
C TYR A 86 10.37 6.43 15.79
N GLY A 87 10.33 7.59 15.12
CA GLY A 87 10.79 8.87 15.69
C GLY A 87 9.96 9.30 16.89
N TYR A 88 8.64 9.13 16.83
CA TYR A 88 7.73 9.46 17.93
C TYR A 88 7.94 8.56 19.15
N LEU A 89 8.04 7.24 18.93
CA LEU A 89 8.29 6.30 20.00
C LEU A 89 9.65 6.52 20.66
N TYR A 90 10.68 6.86 19.90
CA TYR A 90 12.00 7.14 20.45
C TYR A 90 11.98 8.40 21.34
N THR A 91 11.22 9.41 20.95
CA THR A 91 11.11 10.65 21.73
C THR A 91 10.31 10.45 23.01
N VAL A 92 9.21 9.68 22.97
CA VAL A 92 8.27 9.54 24.08
C VAL A 92 8.66 8.41 25.03
N PHE A 93 8.89 7.21 24.48
CA PHE A 93 9.07 5.98 25.25
C PHE A 93 10.54 5.53 25.36
N GLY A 94 11.42 6.03 24.49
CA GLY A 94 12.84 5.70 24.51
C GLY A 94 13.27 4.69 23.44
N GLU A 95 14.52 4.22 23.56
CA GLU A 95 15.22 3.48 22.52
C GLU A 95 14.63 2.10 22.26
N PHE A 96 14.29 1.35 23.29
CA PHE A 96 13.83 -0.05 23.13
C PHE A 96 12.47 -0.18 22.41
N PRO A 97 11.41 0.56 22.79
CA PRO A 97 10.16 0.54 22.04
C PRO A 97 10.32 1.07 20.59
N ALA A 98 11.19 2.07 20.40
CA ALA A 98 11.48 2.56 19.06
C ALA A 98 12.17 1.50 18.19
N TRP A 99 13.11 0.75 18.76
CA TRP A 99 13.80 -0.33 18.06
C TRP A 99 12.82 -1.43 17.59
N ILE A 100 11.89 -1.84 18.44
CA ILE A 100 10.82 -2.80 18.08
C ILE A 100 9.99 -2.24 16.92
N ALA A 101 9.52 -0.98 17.04
CA ALA A 101 8.73 -0.34 15.99
C ALA A 101 9.50 -0.21 14.67
N GLY A 102 10.81 0.05 14.73
CA GLY A 102 11.67 0.08 13.55
C GLY A 102 11.69 -1.26 12.80
N TRP A 103 11.85 -2.36 13.52
CA TRP A 103 11.79 -3.71 12.92
C TRP A 103 10.41 -4.03 12.35
N LEU A 104 9.34 -3.71 13.08
CA LEU A 104 7.98 -3.91 12.59
C LEU A 104 7.71 -3.12 11.31
N THR A 105 8.16 -1.87 11.25
CA THR A 105 8.05 -1.03 10.05
C THR A 105 8.83 -1.61 8.86
N ILE A 106 10.03 -2.13 9.08
CA ILE A 106 10.80 -2.81 8.02
C ILE A 106 10.02 -4.02 7.49
N MET A 107 9.50 -4.87 8.37
CA MET A 107 8.72 -6.04 7.98
C MET A 107 7.43 -5.65 7.24
N GLU A 108 6.74 -4.60 7.70
CA GLU A 108 5.55 -4.06 7.04
C GLU A 108 5.86 -3.65 5.59
N PHE A 109 6.91 -2.84 5.37
CA PHE A 109 7.25 -2.41 4.02
C PHE A 109 7.74 -3.55 3.13
N LEU A 110 8.50 -4.51 3.65
CA LEU A 110 8.94 -5.67 2.88
C LEU A 110 7.75 -6.51 2.41
N THR A 111 6.81 -6.79 3.30
CA THR A 111 5.60 -7.56 2.95
C THR A 111 4.69 -6.80 2.01
N ALA A 112 4.51 -5.49 2.22
CA ALA A 112 3.72 -4.62 1.35
C ALA A 112 4.29 -4.57 -0.07
N VAL A 113 5.60 -4.34 -0.21
CA VAL A 113 6.27 -4.30 -1.52
C VAL A 113 6.16 -5.64 -2.24
N SER A 114 6.38 -6.75 -1.54
CA SER A 114 6.24 -8.10 -2.10
C SER A 114 4.82 -8.39 -2.58
N SER A 115 3.81 -8.03 -1.77
CA SER A 115 2.39 -8.22 -2.11
C SER A 115 2.00 -7.39 -3.33
N VAL A 116 2.40 -6.12 -3.38
CA VAL A 116 2.10 -5.23 -4.52
C VAL A 116 2.77 -5.72 -5.80
N ALA A 117 4.04 -6.13 -5.71
CA ALA A 117 4.78 -6.64 -6.86
C ALA A 117 4.15 -7.94 -7.41
N SER A 118 3.77 -8.86 -6.52
CA SER A 118 3.10 -10.11 -6.89
C SER A 118 1.73 -9.86 -7.52
N GLY A 119 0.94 -8.95 -6.95
CA GLY A 119 -0.36 -8.54 -7.51
C GLY A 119 -0.21 -7.94 -8.91
N TRP A 120 0.77 -7.05 -9.11
CA TRP A 120 1.09 -6.49 -10.42
C TRP A 120 1.51 -7.57 -11.42
N GLY A 121 2.37 -8.49 -10.98
CA GLY A 121 2.80 -9.63 -11.80
C GLY A 121 1.65 -10.51 -12.24
N ALA A 122 0.69 -10.80 -11.35
CA ALA A 122 -0.50 -11.58 -11.66
C ALA A 122 -1.38 -10.90 -12.73
N TYR A 123 -1.59 -9.58 -12.64
CA TYR A 123 -2.33 -8.83 -13.67
C TYR A 123 -1.61 -8.85 -15.02
N LEU A 124 -0.29 -8.65 -15.02
CA LEU A 124 0.48 -8.67 -16.27
C LEU A 124 0.49 -10.06 -16.90
N LYS A 125 0.58 -11.14 -16.11
CA LYS A 125 0.44 -12.52 -16.62
C LYS A 125 -0.91 -12.73 -17.27
N GLY A 126 -1.99 -12.28 -16.62
CA GLY A 126 -3.34 -12.37 -17.20
C GLY A 126 -3.47 -11.62 -18.52
N LEU A 127 -2.88 -10.43 -18.61
CA LEU A 127 -2.85 -9.63 -19.83
C LEU A 127 -2.06 -10.33 -20.95
N LEU A 128 -0.87 -10.84 -20.66
CA LEU A 128 -0.03 -11.57 -21.61
C LEU A 128 -0.72 -12.82 -22.11
N ALA A 129 -1.37 -13.57 -21.23
CA ALA A 129 -2.13 -14.77 -21.59
C ALA A 129 -3.28 -14.43 -22.55
N HIS A 130 -3.92 -13.28 -22.41
CA HIS A 130 -4.96 -12.82 -23.34
C HIS A 130 -4.42 -12.59 -24.75
N PHE A 131 -3.15 -12.19 -24.88
CA PHE A 131 -2.46 -12.06 -26.18
C PHE A 131 -1.78 -13.35 -26.65
N GLY A 132 -2.05 -14.50 -26.00
CA GLY A 132 -1.47 -15.78 -26.36
C GLY A 132 -0.01 -15.97 -25.95
N ILE A 133 0.54 -15.05 -25.14
CA ILE A 133 1.91 -15.11 -24.64
C ILE A 133 1.90 -15.84 -23.30
N SER A 134 2.43 -17.08 -23.28
CA SER A 134 2.61 -17.83 -22.05
C SER A 134 4.05 -17.76 -21.54
N MET A 135 4.21 -17.54 -20.24
CA MET A 135 5.52 -17.58 -19.61
C MET A 135 5.97 -19.04 -19.40
N PRO A 136 7.27 -19.35 -19.54
CA PRO A 136 7.81 -20.65 -19.16
C PRO A 136 7.46 -20.98 -17.70
N THR A 137 7.07 -22.23 -17.43
CA THR A 137 6.65 -22.66 -16.09
C THR A 137 7.68 -22.33 -15.01
N ALA A 138 8.96 -22.52 -15.32
CA ALA A 138 10.06 -22.21 -14.39
C ALA A 138 10.11 -20.74 -13.91
N LEU A 139 9.55 -19.78 -14.70
CA LEU A 139 9.59 -18.34 -14.44
C LEU A 139 8.21 -17.75 -14.10
N ASN A 140 7.23 -18.60 -13.86
CA ASN A 140 5.82 -18.18 -13.74
C ASN A 140 5.24 -18.27 -12.32
N GLY A 141 6.05 -18.51 -11.31
CA GLY A 141 5.56 -18.67 -9.96
C GLY A 141 6.63 -18.58 -8.88
N THR A 142 6.18 -18.55 -7.64
CA THR A 142 7.04 -18.67 -6.46
C THR A 142 7.80 -20.00 -6.48
N PHE A 143 8.87 -20.08 -5.69
CA PHE A 143 9.71 -21.27 -5.62
C PHE A 143 8.88 -22.49 -5.15
N ASP A 144 8.55 -23.38 -6.09
CA ASP A 144 7.91 -24.66 -5.86
C ASP A 144 8.47 -25.69 -6.86
N PRO A 145 9.52 -26.44 -6.47
CA PRO A 145 10.11 -27.46 -7.32
C PRO A 145 9.16 -28.57 -7.74
N ALA A 146 8.12 -28.85 -6.93
CA ALA A 146 7.13 -29.88 -7.27
C ALA A 146 6.22 -29.44 -8.42
N ALA A 147 5.93 -28.16 -8.51
CA ALA A 147 5.19 -27.55 -9.62
C ALA A 147 6.10 -27.13 -10.79
N GLY A 148 7.43 -27.27 -10.66
CA GLY A 148 8.42 -26.87 -11.66
C GLY A 148 8.61 -25.36 -11.76
N THR A 149 8.21 -24.58 -10.74
CA THR A 149 8.37 -23.13 -10.67
C THR A 149 9.55 -22.77 -9.78
N TYR A 150 10.38 -21.82 -10.20
CA TYR A 150 11.56 -21.43 -9.46
C TYR A 150 11.59 -19.94 -9.14
N VAL A 151 11.14 -19.10 -10.05
CA VAL A 151 11.17 -17.64 -9.87
C VAL A 151 9.93 -17.02 -10.51
N ASP A 152 9.32 -16.08 -9.84
CA ASP A 152 8.31 -15.22 -10.45
C ASP A 152 8.99 -14.01 -11.09
N LEU A 153 9.28 -14.11 -12.40
CA LEU A 153 10.12 -13.14 -13.10
C LEU A 153 9.49 -11.76 -13.19
N LEU A 154 8.17 -11.65 -13.42
CA LEU A 154 7.52 -10.36 -13.65
C LEU A 154 7.52 -9.45 -12.42
N PRO A 155 7.19 -9.91 -11.20
CA PRO A 155 7.40 -9.14 -9.98
C PRO A 155 8.84 -8.69 -9.77
N VAL A 156 9.81 -9.54 -10.05
CA VAL A 156 11.23 -9.20 -9.91
C VAL A 156 11.62 -8.08 -10.87
N LEU A 157 11.20 -8.14 -12.13
CA LEU A 157 11.50 -7.11 -13.12
C LEU A 157 10.90 -5.75 -12.75
N VAL A 158 9.64 -5.73 -12.28
CA VAL A 158 9.03 -4.46 -11.86
C VAL A 158 9.73 -3.87 -10.64
N LEU A 159 10.19 -4.69 -9.70
CA LEU A 159 10.95 -4.20 -8.55
C LEU A 159 12.27 -3.54 -8.99
N PHE A 160 13.03 -4.19 -9.87
CA PHE A 160 14.26 -3.60 -10.41
C PHE A 160 13.98 -2.31 -11.19
N PHE A 161 12.91 -2.26 -11.96
CA PHE A 161 12.50 -1.05 -12.67
C PHE A 161 12.20 0.10 -11.68
N VAL A 162 11.42 -0.15 -10.64
CA VAL A 162 11.07 0.87 -9.63
C VAL A 162 12.32 1.32 -8.87
N ILE A 163 13.21 0.40 -8.47
CA ILE A 163 14.49 0.73 -7.83
C ILE A 163 15.31 1.63 -8.76
N GLY A 164 15.39 1.29 -10.04
CA GLY A 164 16.10 2.12 -11.03
C GLY A 164 15.53 3.54 -11.10
N VAL A 165 14.21 3.71 -11.15
CA VAL A 165 13.56 5.03 -11.16
C VAL A 165 13.89 5.83 -9.90
N VAL A 166 13.88 5.18 -8.73
CA VAL A 166 14.17 5.84 -7.44
C VAL A 166 15.64 6.28 -7.37
N LEU A 167 16.57 5.46 -7.88
CA LEU A 167 18.00 5.74 -7.86
C LEU A 167 18.41 6.86 -8.83
N LEU A 168 17.66 7.06 -9.93
CA LEU A 168 17.99 8.06 -10.93
C LEU A 168 17.91 9.49 -10.40
N ASN A 169 16.80 9.88 -9.80
CA ASN A 169 16.61 11.23 -9.24
C ASN A 169 15.30 11.32 -8.43
N SER A 170 15.36 11.95 -7.26
CA SER A 170 14.18 12.19 -6.41
C SER A 170 13.06 12.96 -7.13
N LYS A 171 13.38 13.93 -7.98
CA LYS A 171 12.37 14.67 -8.75
C LYS A 171 11.70 13.79 -9.82
N ALA A 172 12.46 12.90 -10.47
CA ALA A 172 11.92 11.95 -11.44
C ALA A 172 10.98 10.95 -10.74
N ALA A 173 11.40 10.41 -9.60
CA ALA A 173 10.58 9.51 -8.78
C ALA A 173 9.25 10.17 -8.34
N LEU A 174 9.28 11.43 -7.91
CA LEU A 174 8.07 12.19 -7.55
C LEU A 174 7.13 12.39 -8.74
N ARG A 175 7.65 12.79 -9.90
CA ARG A 175 6.83 12.95 -11.12
C ARG A 175 6.24 11.63 -11.57
N PHE A 176 7.02 10.55 -11.51
CA PHE A 176 6.56 9.21 -11.85
C PHE A 176 5.44 8.76 -10.89
N ASN A 177 5.62 8.95 -9.58
CA ASN A 177 4.57 8.68 -8.60
C ASN A 177 3.29 9.49 -8.88
N SER A 178 3.41 10.80 -9.13
CA SER A 178 2.25 11.65 -9.43
C SER A 178 1.51 11.20 -10.70
N ALA A 179 2.24 10.83 -11.74
CA ALA A 179 1.64 10.29 -12.97
C ALA A 179 0.89 8.96 -12.70
N LEU A 180 1.48 8.07 -11.91
CA LEU A 180 0.82 6.83 -11.50
C LEU A 180 -0.42 7.06 -10.64
N VAL A 181 -0.40 8.06 -9.75
CA VAL A 181 -1.57 8.43 -8.95
C VAL A 181 -2.72 8.91 -9.85
N ILE A 182 -2.43 9.80 -10.80
CA ILE A 182 -3.44 10.26 -11.77
C ILE A 182 -4.00 9.08 -12.56
N LEU A 183 -3.13 8.18 -13.04
CA LEU A 183 -3.55 6.98 -13.77
C LEU A 183 -4.45 6.08 -12.93
N LYS A 184 -4.08 5.82 -11.67
CA LYS A 184 -4.88 5.02 -10.72
C LYS A 184 -6.28 5.61 -10.53
N PHE A 185 -6.37 6.92 -10.29
CA PHE A 185 -7.66 7.59 -10.10
C PHE A 185 -8.49 7.62 -11.37
N SER A 186 -7.87 7.82 -12.52
CA SER A 186 -8.56 7.74 -13.82
C SER A 186 -9.14 6.35 -14.06
N ALA A 187 -8.38 5.30 -13.76
CA ALA A 187 -8.84 3.92 -13.87
C ALA A 187 -9.99 3.62 -12.90
N LEU A 188 -9.89 4.07 -11.64
CA LEU A 188 -10.98 3.93 -10.66
C LEU A 188 -12.23 4.69 -11.07
N ALA A 189 -12.08 5.93 -11.53
CA ALA A 189 -13.21 6.73 -12.01
C ALA A 189 -13.89 6.07 -13.20
N LEU A 190 -13.10 5.59 -14.17
CA LEU A 190 -13.62 4.84 -15.31
C LEU A 190 -14.39 3.58 -14.87
N PHE A 191 -13.81 2.82 -13.93
CA PHE A 191 -14.45 1.61 -13.40
C PHE A 191 -15.79 1.94 -12.71
N VAL A 192 -15.82 2.98 -11.87
CA VAL A 192 -17.04 3.42 -11.18
C VAL A 192 -18.09 3.90 -12.17
N ILE A 193 -17.71 4.79 -13.08
CA ILE A 193 -18.63 5.33 -14.09
C ILE A 193 -19.19 4.22 -14.98
N ALA A 194 -18.33 3.35 -15.52
CA ALA A 194 -18.77 2.23 -16.31
C ALA A 194 -19.65 1.27 -15.51
N GLY A 195 -19.25 0.96 -14.26
CA GLY A 195 -19.98 0.06 -13.38
C GLY A 195 -21.39 0.55 -13.03
N MET A 196 -21.60 1.87 -12.93
CA MET A 196 -22.91 2.46 -12.65
C MET A 196 -23.98 2.06 -13.68
N PHE A 197 -23.60 1.83 -14.93
CA PHE A 197 -24.53 1.38 -16.00
C PHE A 197 -24.92 -0.10 -15.88
N PHE A 198 -24.17 -0.87 -15.09
CA PHE A 198 -24.39 -2.32 -14.92
C PHE A 198 -24.97 -2.69 -13.55
N ILE A 199 -25.32 -1.71 -12.73
CA ILE A 199 -25.90 -1.95 -11.41
C ILE A 199 -27.28 -2.60 -11.57
N LYS A 200 -27.45 -3.80 -11.01
CA LYS A 200 -28.71 -4.49 -10.90
C LYS A 200 -29.16 -4.49 -9.42
N PRO A 201 -30.32 -3.89 -9.07
CA PRO A 201 -30.79 -3.89 -7.68
C PRO A 201 -30.92 -5.28 -7.07
N SER A 202 -31.19 -6.31 -7.88
CA SER A 202 -31.25 -7.69 -7.44
C SER A 202 -29.95 -8.23 -6.82
N ASN A 203 -28.79 -7.65 -7.15
CA ASN A 203 -27.52 -8.05 -6.57
C ASN A 203 -27.38 -7.64 -5.08
N TRP A 204 -28.29 -6.82 -4.57
CA TRP A 204 -28.30 -6.33 -3.19
C TRP A 204 -29.40 -7.01 -2.37
N ALA A 205 -30.19 -7.90 -2.97
CA ALA A 205 -31.28 -8.60 -2.29
C ALA A 205 -30.76 -9.48 -1.14
N ASP A 206 -29.61 -10.12 -1.34
CA ASP A 206 -28.88 -10.83 -0.28
C ASP A 206 -27.68 -9.97 0.14
N PHE A 207 -27.91 -9.05 1.09
CA PHE A 207 -26.92 -8.06 1.49
C PHE A 207 -25.75 -8.68 2.24
N ALA A 208 -25.98 -9.72 3.03
CA ALA A 208 -24.95 -10.40 3.85
C ALA A 208 -25.01 -11.92 3.64
N PRO A 209 -24.65 -12.44 2.44
CA PRO A 209 -24.82 -13.85 2.08
C PRO A 209 -24.00 -14.80 2.98
N PHE A 210 -22.94 -14.31 3.61
CA PHE A 210 -22.07 -15.06 4.53
C PHE A 210 -22.38 -14.77 6.01
N GLY A 211 -23.44 -14.00 6.30
CA GLY A 211 -23.79 -13.56 7.63
C GLY A 211 -22.98 -12.37 8.16
N PHE A 212 -23.45 -11.75 9.24
CA PHE A 212 -22.80 -10.57 9.84
C PHE A 212 -21.54 -10.91 10.63
N GLY A 213 -21.26 -12.18 10.90
CA GLY A 213 -20.02 -12.62 11.57
C GLY A 213 -18.77 -12.55 10.70
N ALA A 214 -18.93 -12.29 9.39
CA ALA A 214 -17.84 -12.13 8.43
C ALA A 214 -17.49 -10.65 8.13
N ILE A 215 -18.14 -9.70 8.82
CA ILE A 215 -17.98 -8.24 8.64
C ILE A 215 -16.98 -7.64 9.62
#